data_989c366425cd5db2920712c86e5d68cf
#
_entry.id   989c366425cd5db2920712c86e5d68cf
#
_cell.length_a   1.000
_cell.length_b   1.000
_cell.length_c   1.000
_cell.angle_alpha   90.00
_cell.angle_beta   90.00
_cell.angle_gamma   90.00
#
_symmetry.space_group_name_H-M   'P 1'
#
loop_
_entity.id
_entity.type
_entity.pdbx_description
1 polymer ?
#
loop_
_entity_poly.entity_id
_entity_poly.type
_entity_poly.pdbx_seq_one_letter_code
_entity_poly.pdbx_strand_id
1 'polypeptide(L)'
;MTMKTSVAARLRWIVAGLFAAGSLMAAPPAWADGTPRRVVSFNLCADQLLLTLADPAQITALSPYALDDSLSVTTRAAVPFPRVGWDAESVINLSPDLVLAGPTDRPTRAMLDAAGLHVVEVAFVTDLAQAQRQAREIGTLLGHPGRGEALAQQLEQAETGLAAAALKPPRTAAIVQRGGYAEGSASLITAMLTVAGLRPLAAVPGGFGGFVSMETLLVDGPDVLVLLDPPRDAADQGALFITHPALRARYDERHRIDLSSRYTMCGGPALVQGLDRLREALTPLR
;
A
#
# COMPACT_ATOMS: atom_id res chain seq x y z
N MET A 1 71.59 66.24 24.54
CA MET A 1 71.60 65.80 25.96
C MET A 1 70.72 64.56 26.07
N THR A 2 71.40 63.46 26.02
CA THR A 2 71.35 62.31 26.98
C THR A 2 69.95 61.82 27.31
N MET A 3 69.59 60.65 27.19
CA MET A 3 70.10 59.32 27.60
C MET A 3 69.06 58.28 27.18
N LYS A 4 69.42 57.21 26.55
CA LYS A 4 69.58 55.84 27.05
C LYS A 4 68.37 55.30 27.86
N THR A 5 67.72 54.24 27.44
CA THR A 5 67.84 52.85 27.82
C THR A 5 66.48 52.23 27.52
N SER A 6 66.19 51.02 27.27
CA SER A 6 66.80 49.72 27.33
C SER A 6 65.73 48.70 26.97
N VAL A 7 66.11 47.70 26.27
CA VAL A 7 65.50 46.45 25.89
C VAL A 7 64.80 45.75 27.04
N ALA A 8 63.61 45.23 26.81
CA ALA A 8 63.12 44.00 27.47
C ALA A 8 62.19 43.26 26.52
N ALA A 9 62.72 42.20 25.95
CA ALA A 9 61.99 41.19 25.22
C ALA A 9 61.05 40.46 26.17
N ARG A 10 59.76 40.47 25.87
CA ARG A 10 58.81 39.55 26.51
C ARG A 10 58.31 38.61 25.48
N LEU A 11 58.78 37.35 25.62
CA LEU A 11 58.42 36.15 24.96
C LEU A 11 56.92 35.84 25.25
N ARG A 12 56.05 36.06 24.29
CA ARG A 12 54.61 35.64 24.40
C ARG A 12 54.46 34.26 23.81
N TRP A 13 54.23 33.27 24.66
CA TRP A 13 53.83 31.95 24.29
C TRP A 13 52.38 31.99 23.75
N ILE A 14 52.21 31.77 22.45
CA ILE A 14 50.92 31.55 21.84
C ILE A 14 50.65 30.06 21.96
N VAL A 15 49.79 29.69 22.90
CA VAL A 15 49.23 28.35 22.98
C VAL A 15 48.14 28.26 21.89
N ALA A 16 48.49 27.67 20.77
CA ALA A 16 47.52 27.32 19.73
C ALA A 16 46.73 26.07 20.17
N GLY A 17 45.55 26.28 20.77
CA GLY A 17 44.60 25.21 21.04
C GLY A 17 43.99 24.73 19.73
N LEU A 18 44.42 23.58 19.23
CA LEU A 18 43.70 22.84 18.18
C LEU A 18 42.39 22.33 18.78
N PHE A 19 41.31 23.02 18.51
CA PHE A 19 39.97 22.43 18.60
C PHE A 19 39.76 21.50 17.40
N ALA A 20 40.06 20.22 17.57
CA ALA A 20 39.60 19.19 16.66
C ALA A 20 38.08 19.09 16.81
N ALA A 21 37.34 19.79 15.98
CA ALA A 21 35.88 19.55 15.80
C ALA A 21 35.72 18.18 15.15
N GLY A 22 35.58 17.17 15.97
CA GLY A 22 35.15 15.85 15.53
C GLY A 22 33.72 15.94 15.01
N SER A 23 33.55 16.04 13.69
CA SER A 23 32.27 15.78 13.04
C SER A 23 31.90 14.36 13.37
N LEU A 24 30.95 14.16 14.32
CA LEU A 24 30.22 12.92 14.42
C LEU A 24 29.40 12.77 13.12
N MET A 25 30.00 12.18 12.11
CA MET A 25 29.25 11.59 11.02
C MET A 25 28.43 10.47 11.65
N ALA A 26 27.10 10.65 11.73
CA ALA A 26 26.19 9.57 11.98
C ALA A 26 26.47 8.51 10.90
N ALA A 27 27.03 7.38 11.34
CA ALA A 27 27.26 6.26 10.42
C ALA A 27 25.88 5.85 9.86
N PRO A 28 25.75 5.62 8.55
CA PRO A 28 24.55 5.02 8.01
C PRO A 28 24.31 3.69 8.74
N PRO A 29 23.04 3.27 8.91
CA PRO A 29 22.73 2.03 9.61
C PRO A 29 23.56 0.90 9.00
N ALA A 30 24.40 0.30 9.81
CA ALA A 30 25.34 -0.74 9.38
C ALA A 30 24.54 -2.04 9.19
N TRP A 31 23.96 -2.22 8.03
CA TRP A 31 23.61 -3.56 7.56
C TRP A 31 24.91 -4.15 7.02
N ALA A 32 25.60 -4.98 7.80
CA ALA A 32 26.91 -5.53 7.44
C ALA A 32 26.89 -6.25 6.07
N ASP A 33 25.71 -6.63 5.61
CA ASP A 33 25.41 -7.34 4.36
C ASP A 33 24.41 -6.59 3.47
N GLY A 34 24.03 -5.33 3.79
CA GLY A 34 23.04 -4.55 3.06
C GLY A 34 21.59 -4.99 3.26
N THR A 35 21.30 -5.92 4.18
CA THR A 35 19.98 -6.49 4.41
C THR A 35 19.41 -6.04 5.77
N PRO A 36 18.20 -5.46 5.82
CA PRO A 36 17.58 -5.03 7.08
C PRO A 36 17.23 -6.23 7.96
N ARG A 37 17.47 -6.11 9.29
CA ARG A 37 17.25 -7.17 10.28
C ARG A 37 16.09 -6.88 11.22
N ARG A 38 15.66 -5.64 11.34
CA ARG A 38 14.62 -5.16 12.24
C ARG A 38 13.63 -4.30 11.50
N VAL A 39 12.76 -4.94 10.75
CA VAL A 39 11.78 -4.26 9.90
C VAL A 39 10.47 -4.08 10.65
N VAL A 40 9.96 -2.85 10.67
CA VAL A 40 8.62 -2.52 11.14
C VAL A 40 7.76 -2.10 9.95
N SER A 41 6.57 -2.68 9.85
CA SER A 41 5.56 -2.21 8.93
C SER A 41 4.56 -1.30 9.65
N PHE A 42 4.25 -0.15 9.06
CA PHE A 42 3.28 0.83 9.55
C PHE A 42 2.13 1.05 8.54
N ASN A 43 1.87 0.06 7.68
CA ASN A 43 0.84 0.14 6.64
C ASN A 43 0.33 -1.25 6.27
N LEU A 44 -0.97 -1.37 6.00
CA LEU A 44 -1.63 -2.63 5.61
C LEU A 44 -0.97 -3.34 4.41
N CYS A 45 -0.67 -2.58 3.34
CA CYS A 45 -0.07 -3.17 2.13
C CYS A 45 1.39 -3.57 2.37
N ALA A 46 2.11 -2.79 3.20
CA ALA A 46 3.45 -3.13 3.65
C ALA A 46 3.47 -4.41 4.50
N ASP A 47 2.46 -4.61 5.39
CA ASP A 47 2.34 -5.86 6.16
C ASP A 47 2.29 -7.09 5.25
N GLN A 48 1.44 -7.03 4.22
CA GLN A 48 1.25 -8.16 3.30
C GLN A 48 2.51 -8.46 2.49
N LEU A 49 3.23 -7.42 2.04
CA LEU A 49 4.51 -7.57 1.35
C LEU A 49 5.59 -8.09 2.29
N LEU A 50 5.70 -7.53 3.50
CA LEU A 50 6.69 -7.94 4.50
C LEU A 50 6.49 -9.41 4.91
N LEU A 51 5.26 -9.82 5.20
CA LEU A 51 4.92 -11.21 5.55
C LEU A 51 5.18 -12.21 4.40
N THR A 52 5.13 -11.74 3.15
CA THR A 52 5.35 -12.58 1.97
C THR A 52 6.82 -12.66 1.58
N LEU A 53 7.58 -11.57 1.75
CA LEU A 53 8.90 -11.42 1.15
C LEU A 53 10.05 -11.54 2.15
N ALA A 54 9.84 -11.17 3.44
CA ALA A 54 10.88 -11.21 4.46
C ALA A 54 11.06 -12.59 5.09
N ASP A 55 12.19 -12.79 5.74
CA ASP A 55 12.33 -13.87 6.71
C ASP A 55 11.58 -13.49 8.01
N PRO A 56 10.93 -14.44 8.70
CA PRO A 56 10.24 -14.15 9.95
C PRO A 56 11.13 -13.45 10.99
N ALA A 57 12.42 -13.75 11.01
CA ALA A 57 13.39 -13.15 11.93
C ALA A 57 13.66 -11.66 11.65
N GLN A 58 13.37 -11.15 10.46
CA GLN A 58 13.49 -9.73 10.11
C GLN A 58 12.30 -8.90 10.60
N ILE A 59 11.14 -9.53 10.85
CA ILE A 59 9.90 -8.83 11.18
C ILE A 59 9.87 -8.49 12.66
N THR A 60 10.02 -7.21 12.99
CA THR A 60 9.98 -6.72 14.37
C THR A 60 8.56 -6.46 14.83
N ALA A 61 7.73 -5.80 14.00
CA ALA A 61 6.31 -5.58 14.26
C ALA A 61 5.57 -5.24 12.96
N LEU A 62 4.24 -5.39 13.01
CA LEU A 62 3.32 -5.10 11.93
C LEU A 62 2.40 -3.93 12.30
N SER A 63 1.66 -3.41 11.33
CA SER A 63 0.71 -2.33 11.54
C SER A 63 -0.49 -2.77 12.39
N PRO A 64 -1.27 -1.83 12.93
CA PRO A 64 -2.49 -2.15 13.67
C PRO A 64 -3.54 -2.89 12.82
N TYR A 65 -3.46 -2.79 11.48
CA TYR A 65 -4.39 -3.44 10.54
C TYR A 65 -4.08 -4.92 10.27
N ALA A 66 -2.91 -5.42 10.68
CA ALA A 66 -2.39 -6.72 10.24
C ALA A 66 -3.33 -7.92 10.52
N LEU A 67 -4.19 -7.81 11.55
CA LEU A 67 -5.14 -8.86 11.94
C LEU A 67 -6.60 -8.56 11.54
N ASP A 68 -6.83 -7.51 10.75
CA ASP A 68 -8.19 -7.20 10.28
C ASP A 68 -8.54 -8.06 9.05
N ASP A 69 -9.36 -9.07 9.25
CA ASP A 69 -9.82 -9.99 8.20
C ASP A 69 -10.63 -9.31 7.08
N SER A 70 -11.20 -8.15 7.36
CA SER A 70 -11.93 -7.39 6.35
C SER A 70 -10.99 -6.68 5.37
N LEU A 71 -9.75 -6.42 5.78
CA LEU A 71 -8.76 -5.64 5.03
C LEU A 71 -7.58 -6.48 4.51
N SER A 72 -7.18 -7.53 5.25
CA SER A 72 -5.96 -8.29 4.96
C SER A 72 -6.25 -9.73 4.55
N VAL A 73 -5.46 -10.26 3.62
CA VAL A 73 -5.45 -11.69 3.26
C VAL A 73 -4.37 -12.47 4.01
N THR A 74 -3.52 -11.79 4.78
CA THR A 74 -2.36 -12.39 5.47
C THR A 74 -2.53 -12.45 7.00
N THR A 75 -3.75 -12.29 7.51
CA THR A 75 -4.04 -12.25 8.97
C THR A 75 -3.50 -13.47 9.71
N ARG A 76 -3.65 -14.69 9.14
CA ARG A 76 -3.11 -15.90 9.76
C ARG A 76 -1.58 -15.84 9.91
N ALA A 77 -0.87 -15.35 8.90
CA ALA A 77 0.59 -15.20 8.94
C ALA A 77 1.02 -14.09 9.90
N ALA A 78 0.17 -13.09 10.15
CA ALA A 78 0.44 -11.97 11.04
C ALA A 78 0.34 -12.33 12.54
N VAL A 79 -0.39 -13.39 12.91
CA VAL A 79 -0.66 -13.77 14.32
C VAL A 79 0.59 -13.84 15.20
N PRO A 80 1.74 -14.40 14.76
CA PRO A 80 2.93 -14.53 15.62
C PRO A 80 3.64 -13.21 15.92
N PHE A 81 3.35 -12.13 15.18
CA PHE A 81 4.12 -10.88 15.24
C PHE A 81 3.44 -9.83 16.12
N PRO A 82 4.22 -9.03 16.89
CA PRO A 82 3.71 -7.85 17.58
C PRO A 82 3.12 -6.83 16.58
N ARG A 83 2.27 -5.95 17.08
CA ARG A 83 1.74 -4.81 16.32
C ARG A 83 2.15 -3.51 17.01
N VAL A 84 2.48 -2.51 16.19
CA VAL A 84 2.69 -1.14 16.66
C VAL A 84 1.35 -0.47 16.99
N GLY A 85 1.38 0.63 17.73
CA GLY A 85 0.24 1.53 17.92
C GLY A 85 -0.04 2.37 16.67
N TRP A 86 -0.90 3.37 16.83
CA TRP A 86 -1.26 4.33 15.78
C TRP A 86 -0.34 5.56 15.73
N ASP A 87 0.73 5.55 16.51
CA ASP A 87 1.63 6.67 16.75
C ASP A 87 3.08 6.33 16.37
N ALA A 88 3.88 7.38 16.10
CA ALA A 88 5.28 7.23 15.73
C ALA A 88 6.14 6.68 16.89
N GLU A 89 5.78 7.00 18.15
CA GLU A 89 6.53 6.59 19.33
C GLU A 89 6.56 5.07 19.46
N SER A 90 5.46 4.39 19.15
CA SER A 90 5.39 2.92 19.17
C SER A 90 6.36 2.27 18.18
N VAL A 91 6.66 2.92 17.06
CA VAL A 91 7.66 2.50 16.07
C VAL A 91 9.08 2.83 16.55
N ILE A 92 9.32 4.08 17.02
CA ILE A 92 10.61 4.57 17.48
C ILE A 92 11.16 3.71 18.63
N ASN A 93 10.31 3.35 19.59
CA ASN A 93 10.67 2.53 20.75
C ASN A 93 11.16 1.13 20.38
N LEU A 94 10.82 0.63 19.19
CA LEU A 94 11.31 -0.65 18.68
C LEU A 94 12.69 -0.55 18.05
N SER A 95 13.23 0.66 17.84
CA SER A 95 14.53 0.91 17.20
C SER A 95 14.73 0.04 15.93
N PRO A 96 13.82 0.15 14.94
CA PRO A 96 13.96 -0.59 13.69
C PRO A 96 15.10 -0.04 12.84
N ASP A 97 15.66 -0.87 11.98
CA ASP A 97 16.63 -0.44 10.97
C ASP A 97 15.95 -0.08 9.63
N LEU A 98 14.69 -0.53 9.45
CA LEU A 98 13.84 -0.16 8.32
C LEU A 98 12.38 -0.04 8.76
N VAL A 99 11.71 1.03 8.33
CA VAL A 99 10.25 1.20 8.47
C VAL A 99 9.61 1.23 7.08
N LEU A 100 8.64 0.36 6.85
CA LEU A 100 7.80 0.39 5.65
C LEU A 100 6.50 1.14 5.99
N ALA A 101 6.30 2.32 5.42
CA ALA A 101 5.15 3.19 5.71
C ALA A 101 4.30 3.44 4.45
N GLY A 102 3.05 3.81 4.63
CA GLY A 102 2.18 4.26 3.53
C GLY A 102 2.40 5.74 3.18
N PRO A 103 1.84 6.22 2.05
CA PRO A 103 2.07 7.58 1.55
C PRO A 103 1.23 8.66 2.28
N THR A 104 0.31 8.29 3.15
CA THR A 104 -0.74 9.19 3.63
C THR A 104 -0.45 9.89 4.95
N ASP A 105 0.43 9.36 5.78
CA ASP A 105 0.68 9.91 7.11
C ASP A 105 1.94 10.79 7.15
N ARG A 106 1.83 12.01 6.63
CA ARG A 106 2.94 12.98 6.62
C ARG A 106 3.43 13.39 8.02
N PRO A 107 2.56 13.65 9.04
CA PRO A 107 3.03 13.96 10.38
C PRO A 107 3.82 12.82 11.02
N THR A 108 3.31 11.60 10.98
CA THR A 108 4.01 10.41 11.49
C THR A 108 5.33 10.20 10.75
N ARG A 109 5.33 10.33 9.41
CA ARG A 109 6.55 10.24 8.60
C ARG A 109 7.61 11.26 9.06
N ALA A 110 7.23 12.53 9.26
CA ALA A 110 8.16 13.56 9.72
C ALA A 110 8.75 13.26 11.10
N MET A 111 7.97 12.65 12.02
CA MET A 111 8.47 12.22 13.33
C MET A 111 9.47 11.07 13.22
N LEU A 112 9.21 10.09 12.37
CA LEU A 112 10.10 8.95 12.13
C LEU A 112 11.42 9.42 11.49
N ASP A 113 11.35 10.30 10.50
CA ASP A 113 12.52 10.90 9.86
C ASP A 113 13.34 11.75 10.87
N ALA A 114 12.68 12.54 11.74
CA ALA A 114 13.34 13.32 12.80
C ALA A 114 14.01 12.43 13.85
N ALA A 115 13.49 11.22 14.09
CA ALA A 115 14.13 10.22 14.94
C ALA A 115 15.31 9.49 14.25
N GLY A 116 15.63 9.84 13.01
CA GLY A 116 16.74 9.25 12.24
C GLY A 116 16.47 7.85 11.71
N LEU A 117 15.21 7.43 11.65
CA LEU A 117 14.85 6.11 11.13
C LEU A 117 14.87 6.09 9.59
N HIS A 118 15.29 4.97 9.03
CA HIS A 118 15.19 4.75 7.58
C HIS A 118 13.76 4.35 7.23
N VAL A 119 13.00 5.26 6.62
CA VAL A 119 11.60 5.05 6.23
C VAL A 119 11.49 4.94 4.73
N VAL A 120 10.96 3.82 4.25
CA VAL A 120 10.65 3.58 2.84
C VAL A 120 9.14 3.60 2.65
N GLU A 121 8.69 4.41 1.69
CA GLU A 121 7.28 4.50 1.35
C GLU A 121 6.86 3.34 0.44
N VAL A 122 5.86 2.60 0.88
CA VAL A 122 5.13 1.63 0.05
C VAL A 122 3.99 2.39 -0.63
N ALA A 123 4.23 2.80 -1.87
CA ALA A 123 3.31 3.62 -2.65
C ALA A 123 1.99 2.89 -2.96
N PHE A 124 0.92 3.65 -3.15
CA PHE A 124 -0.31 3.12 -3.71
C PHE A 124 -0.06 2.59 -5.14
N VAL A 125 -0.61 1.42 -5.40
CA VAL A 125 -0.57 0.78 -6.71
C VAL A 125 -1.89 1.07 -7.43
N THR A 126 -1.80 1.59 -8.64
CA THR A 126 -2.96 1.93 -9.48
C THR A 126 -3.06 1.08 -10.74
N ASP A 127 -2.03 0.29 -11.04
CA ASP A 127 -2.02 -0.65 -12.17
C ASP A 127 -1.20 -1.92 -11.84
N LEU A 128 -1.38 -2.96 -12.66
CA LEU A 128 -0.78 -4.28 -12.43
C LEU A 128 0.74 -4.27 -12.62
N ALA A 129 1.25 -3.46 -13.56
CA ALA A 129 2.69 -3.34 -13.78
C ALA A 129 3.40 -2.66 -12.59
N GLN A 130 2.74 -1.68 -11.94
CA GLN A 130 3.25 -1.08 -10.70
C GLN A 130 3.30 -2.11 -9.57
N ALA A 131 2.29 -2.99 -9.45
CA ALA A 131 2.28 -4.06 -8.46
C ALA A 131 3.46 -5.01 -8.63
N GLN A 132 3.74 -5.43 -9.86
CA GLN A 132 4.87 -6.29 -10.19
C GLN A 132 6.21 -5.62 -9.87
N ARG A 133 6.37 -4.33 -10.22
CA ARG A 133 7.58 -3.57 -9.87
C ARG A 133 7.75 -3.44 -8.37
N GLN A 134 6.70 -3.09 -7.64
CA GLN A 134 6.73 -2.96 -6.18
C GLN A 134 7.13 -4.28 -5.50
N ALA A 135 6.63 -5.43 -5.97
CA ALA A 135 7.03 -6.74 -5.46
C ALA A 135 8.55 -6.97 -5.61
N ARG A 136 9.12 -6.66 -6.77
CA ARG A 136 10.57 -6.78 -7.03
C ARG A 136 11.39 -5.82 -6.18
N GLU A 137 10.97 -4.57 -6.08
CA GLU A 137 11.66 -3.51 -5.32
C GLU A 137 11.70 -3.83 -3.83
N ILE A 138 10.56 -4.20 -3.24
CA ILE A 138 10.48 -4.56 -1.81
C ILE A 138 11.22 -5.88 -1.55
N GLY A 139 11.14 -6.86 -2.44
CA GLY A 139 11.92 -8.10 -2.32
C GLY A 139 13.44 -7.83 -2.30
N THR A 140 13.91 -6.94 -3.17
CA THR A 140 15.32 -6.51 -3.21
C THR A 140 15.71 -5.75 -1.95
N LEU A 141 14.88 -4.81 -1.51
CA LEU A 141 15.10 -4.02 -0.28
C LEU A 141 15.24 -4.92 0.96
N LEU A 142 14.44 -5.98 1.03
CA LEU A 142 14.45 -6.94 2.14
C LEU A 142 15.57 -7.99 2.04
N GLY A 143 16.38 -7.97 0.95
CA GLY A 143 17.45 -8.94 0.70
C GLY A 143 16.96 -10.27 0.09
N HIS A 144 15.72 -10.32 -0.39
CA HIS A 144 15.09 -11.50 -0.98
C HIS A 144 14.61 -11.26 -2.43
N PRO A 145 15.49 -10.86 -3.38
CA PRO A 145 15.08 -10.53 -4.75
C PRO A 145 14.38 -11.71 -5.46
N GLY A 146 14.77 -12.94 -5.15
CA GLY A 146 14.12 -14.13 -5.71
C GLY A 146 12.64 -14.28 -5.26
N ARG A 147 12.30 -13.92 -4.02
CA ARG A 147 10.89 -13.91 -3.56
C ARG A 147 10.10 -12.78 -4.22
N GLY A 148 10.72 -11.60 -4.38
CA GLY A 148 10.12 -10.48 -5.11
C GLY A 148 9.80 -10.84 -6.55
N GLU A 149 10.72 -11.49 -7.25
CA GLU A 149 10.51 -11.98 -8.61
C GLU A 149 9.41 -13.05 -8.67
N ALA A 150 9.41 -14.01 -7.73
CA ALA A 150 8.38 -15.04 -7.67
C ALA A 150 6.96 -14.45 -7.48
N LEU A 151 6.81 -13.45 -6.60
CA LEU A 151 5.52 -12.74 -6.43
C LEU A 151 5.13 -11.97 -7.70
N ALA A 152 6.08 -11.30 -8.35
CA ALA A 152 5.81 -10.60 -9.61
C ALA A 152 5.36 -11.56 -10.72
N GLN A 153 5.96 -12.74 -10.82
CA GLN A 153 5.54 -13.78 -11.76
C GLN A 153 4.15 -14.36 -11.44
N GLN A 154 3.81 -14.50 -10.15
CA GLN A 154 2.45 -14.91 -9.75
C GLN A 154 1.41 -13.86 -10.17
N LEU A 155 1.71 -12.57 -10.03
CA LEU A 155 0.85 -11.48 -10.49
C LEU A 155 0.66 -11.52 -12.01
N GLU A 156 1.73 -11.72 -12.77
CA GLU A 156 1.69 -11.83 -14.23
C GLU A 156 0.89 -13.05 -14.70
N GLN A 157 1.03 -14.19 -14.03
CA GLN A 157 0.26 -15.40 -14.34
C GLN A 157 -1.23 -15.21 -14.05
N ALA A 158 -1.57 -14.59 -12.91
CA ALA A 158 -2.96 -14.30 -12.56
C ALA A 158 -3.59 -13.29 -13.53
N GLU A 159 -2.85 -12.25 -13.93
CA GLU A 159 -3.26 -11.29 -14.96
C GLU A 159 -3.52 -11.97 -16.31
N THR A 160 -2.61 -12.82 -16.76
CA THR A 160 -2.73 -13.60 -18.00
C THR A 160 -3.95 -14.51 -17.95
N GLY A 161 -4.17 -15.19 -16.80
CA GLY A 161 -5.34 -16.04 -16.59
C GLY A 161 -6.67 -15.27 -16.64
N LEU A 162 -6.69 -14.06 -16.06
CA LEU A 162 -7.85 -13.16 -16.13
C LEU A 162 -8.09 -12.67 -17.56
N ALA A 163 -7.04 -12.24 -18.28
CA ALA A 163 -7.13 -11.78 -19.67
C ALA A 163 -7.65 -12.87 -20.62
N ALA A 164 -7.26 -14.12 -20.41
CA ALA A 164 -7.78 -15.27 -21.17
C ALA A 164 -9.27 -15.51 -20.92
N ALA A 165 -9.77 -15.11 -19.74
CA ALA A 165 -11.17 -15.21 -19.35
C ALA A 165 -12.00 -13.96 -19.66
N ALA A 166 -11.40 -12.91 -20.23
CA ALA A 166 -12.05 -11.63 -20.46
C ALA A 166 -13.34 -11.71 -21.29
N LEU A 167 -14.31 -10.88 -20.92
CA LEU A 167 -15.59 -10.80 -21.64
C LEU A 167 -15.37 -10.23 -23.06
N LYS A 168 -16.01 -10.89 -24.04
CA LYS A 168 -15.97 -10.50 -25.45
C LYS A 168 -17.39 -10.55 -26.04
N PRO A 169 -17.94 -9.42 -26.52
CA PRO A 169 -17.36 -8.06 -26.52
C PRO A 169 -17.23 -7.48 -25.10
N PRO A 170 -16.36 -6.47 -24.90
CA PRO A 170 -16.26 -5.78 -23.61
C PRO A 170 -17.58 -5.14 -23.19
N ARG A 171 -17.88 -5.21 -21.87
CA ARG A 171 -19.10 -4.65 -21.26
C ARG A 171 -18.75 -3.43 -20.40
N THR A 172 -19.73 -2.53 -20.20
CA THR A 172 -19.57 -1.40 -19.26
C THR A 172 -19.75 -1.86 -17.82
N ALA A 173 -18.97 -1.27 -16.89
CA ALA A 173 -19.07 -1.58 -15.47
C ALA A 173 -18.99 -0.31 -14.61
N ALA A 174 -19.71 -0.31 -13.51
CA ALA A 174 -19.51 0.64 -12.42
C ALA A 174 -19.13 -0.11 -11.14
N ILE A 175 -18.06 0.35 -10.49
CA ILE A 175 -17.60 -0.18 -9.22
C ILE A 175 -18.16 0.72 -8.14
N VAL A 176 -19.04 0.20 -7.31
CA VAL A 176 -19.76 0.99 -6.32
C VAL A 176 -19.54 0.45 -4.91
N GLN A 177 -19.26 1.36 -4.01
CA GLN A 177 -19.08 1.12 -2.59
C GLN A 177 -20.27 1.66 -1.80
N ARG A 178 -20.20 1.47 -0.50
CA ARG A 178 -21.15 2.03 0.46
C ARG A 178 -21.34 3.54 0.24
N GLY A 179 -22.57 4.01 0.42
CA GLY A 179 -22.92 5.43 0.25
C GLY A 179 -22.92 5.93 -1.20
N GLY A 180 -22.73 5.05 -2.20
CA GLY A 180 -22.75 5.42 -3.61
C GLY A 180 -21.42 5.99 -4.11
N TYR A 181 -20.31 5.79 -3.39
CA TYR A 181 -19.00 6.13 -3.96
C TYR A 181 -18.66 5.13 -5.06
N ALA A 182 -18.28 5.64 -6.24
CA ALA A 182 -17.87 4.83 -7.37
C ALA A 182 -16.37 5.05 -7.66
N GLU A 183 -15.65 3.95 -7.86
CA GLU A 183 -14.22 3.96 -8.20
C GLU A 183 -13.99 4.50 -9.61
N GLY A 184 -13.01 5.40 -9.72
CA GLY A 184 -12.63 6.01 -10.99
C GLY A 184 -11.56 5.25 -11.76
N SER A 185 -11.09 5.87 -12.85
CA SER A 185 -10.14 5.26 -13.78
C SER A 185 -8.72 5.08 -13.20
N ALA A 186 -8.36 5.79 -12.14
CA ALA A 186 -7.03 5.73 -11.52
C ALA A 186 -6.98 4.78 -10.31
N SER A 187 -7.80 3.73 -10.26
CA SER A 187 -7.80 2.75 -9.20
C SER A 187 -7.32 1.37 -9.66
N LEU A 188 -6.68 0.62 -8.77
CA LEU A 188 -6.20 -0.73 -9.05
C LEU A 188 -7.32 -1.67 -9.50
N ILE A 189 -8.50 -1.58 -8.86
CA ILE A 189 -9.63 -2.41 -9.26
C ILE A 189 -10.12 -2.08 -10.68
N THR A 190 -10.08 -0.82 -11.09
CA THR A 190 -10.42 -0.45 -12.47
C THR A 190 -9.43 -1.05 -13.47
N ALA A 191 -8.13 -1.09 -13.13
CA ALA A 191 -7.14 -1.78 -13.95
C ALA A 191 -7.45 -3.30 -14.05
N MET A 192 -7.79 -3.96 -12.94
CA MET A 192 -8.21 -5.37 -12.93
C MET A 192 -9.43 -5.62 -13.83
N LEU A 193 -10.47 -4.79 -13.70
CA LEU A 193 -11.69 -4.90 -14.51
C LEU A 193 -11.43 -4.68 -16.00
N THR A 194 -10.52 -3.78 -16.33
CA THR A 194 -10.12 -3.54 -17.73
C THR A 194 -9.52 -4.79 -18.37
N VAL A 195 -8.65 -5.51 -17.65
CA VAL A 195 -8.09 -6.80 -18.08
C VAL A 195 -9.21 -7.85 -18.25
N ALA A 196 -10.25 -7.80 -17.39
CA ALA A 196 -11.41 -8.69 -17.45
C ALA A 196 -12.38 -8.38 -18.62
N GLY A 197 -12.12 -7.36 -19.43
CA GLY A 197 -13.02 -6.91 -20.49
C GLY A 197 -14.23 -6.09 -19.99
N LEU A 198 -14.07 -5.46 -18.82
CA LEU A 198 -15.04 -4.56 -18.22
C LEU A 198 -14.51 -3.12 -18.29
N ARG A 199 -15.27 -2.22 -18.92
CA ARG A 199 -14.87 -0.82 -19.11
C ARG A 199 -15.60 0.08 -18.12
N PRO A 200 -14.94 1.08 -17.50
CA PRO A 200 -15.60 2.02 -16.62
C PRO A 200 -16.79 2.71 -17.30
N LEU A 201 -17.89 2.86 -16.55
CA LEU A 201 -19.04 3.63 -17.01
C LEU A 201 -18.64 5.11 -17.13
N ALA A 202 -18.96 5.75 -18.29
CA ALA A 202 -18.58 7.14 -18.55
C ALA A 202 -19.19 8.15 -17.56
N ALA A 203 -20.33 7.81 -16.94
CA ALA A 203 -20.97 8.66 -15.93
C ALA A 203 -20.25 8.64 -14.56
N VAL A 204 -19.29 7.74 -14.34
CA VAL A 204 -18.46 7.73 -13.11
C VAL A 204 -17.38 8.81 -13.23
N PRO A 205 -17.19 9.66 -12.20
CA PRO A 205 -16.12 10.64 -12.19
C PRO A 205 -14.76 10.03 -12.46
N GLY A 206 -13.91 10.73 -13.24
CA GLY A 206 -12.55 10.27 -13.53
C GLY A 206 -11.60 10.33 -12.33
N GLY A 207 -10.32 10.02 -12.54
CA GLY A 207 -9.32 10.00 -11.48
C GLY A 207 -9.58 8.89 -10.47
N PHE A 208 -9.61 9.20 -9.18
CA PHE A 208 -9.91 8.23 -8.12
C PHE A 208 -11.41 7.88 -7.99
N GLY A 209 -12.29 8.65 -8.65
CA GLY A 209 -13.73 8.42 -8.60
C GLY A 209 -14.49 9.51 -7.87
N GLY A 210 -15.74 9.20 -7.48
CA GLY A 210 -16.63 10.14 -6.81
C GLY A 210 -17.99 9.52 -6.54
N PHE A 211 -18.90 10.31 -5.97
CA PHE A 211 -20.25 9.84 -5.70
C PHE A 211 -21.10 9.81 -6.97
N VAL A 212 -21.87 8.75 -7.14
CA VAL A 212 -22.87 8.58 -8.20
C VAL A 212 -24.27 8.47 -7.58
N SER A 213 -25.26 9.02 -8.30
CA SER A 213 -26.64 8.90 -7.83
C SER A 213 -27.23 7.53 -8.19
N MET A 214 -28.28 7.16 -7.48
CA MET A 214 -29.07 5.95 -7.79
C MET A 214 -29.68 6.05 -9.19
N GLU A 215 -30.16 7.23 -9.57
CA GLU A 215 -30.75 7.51 -10.89
C GLU A 215 -29.73 7.27 -12.00
N THR A 216 -28.49 7.75 -11.83
CA THR A 216 -27.40 7.51 -12.79
C THR A 216 -27.18 6.00 -13.02
N LEU A 217 -27.14 5.21 -11.94
CA LEU A 217 -26.95 3.78 -12.05
C LEU A 217 -28.15 3.05 -12.67
N LEU A 218 -29.36 3.57 -12.53
CA LEU A 218 -30.58 2.93 -13.06
C LEU A 218 -30.89 3.37 -14.49
N VAL A 219 -30.61 4.64 -14.87
CA VAL A 219 -30.92 5.22 -16.18
C VAL A 219 -29.76 5.01 -17.17
N ASP A 220 -28.55 5.44 -16.81
CA ASP A 220 -27.35 5.31 -17.64
C ASP A 220 -26.58 4.00 -17.34
N GLY A 221 -27.24 3.07 -16.70
CA GLY A 221 -26.68 1.96 -15.97
C GLY A 221 -25.63 1.14 -16.73
N PRO A 222 -24.59 0.68 -16.01
CA PRO A 222 -23.61 -0.24 -16.59
C PRO A 222 -24.25 -1.58 -16.96
N ASP A 223 -23.60 -2.33 -17.85
CA ASP A 223 -23.96 -3.70 -18.14
C ASP A 223 -23.70 -4.62 -16.92
N VAL A 224 -22.69 -4.24 -16.11
CA VAL A 224 -22.28 -5.00 -14.90
C VAL A 224 -22.07 -4.03 -13.73
N LEU A 225 -22.74 -4.31 -12.61
CA LEU A 225 -22.50 -3.61 -11.35
C LEU A 225 -21.50 -4.40 -10.51
N VAL A 226 -20.40 -3.77 -10.13
CA VAL A 226 -19.40 -4.35 -9.23
C VAL A 226 -19.57 -3.72 -7.85
N LEU A 227 -19.94 -4.53 -6.86
CA LEU A 227 -20.10 -4.08 -5.47
C LEU A 227 -18.87 -4.47 -4.64
N LEU A 228 -18.26 -3.48 -3.99
CA LEU A 228 -17.19 -3.72 -3.02
C LEU A 228 -17.79 -3.86 -1.62
N ASP A 229 -17.41 -4.94 -0.94
CA ASP A 229 -17.87 -5.28 0.41
C ASP A 229 -19.39 -5.14 0.59
N PRO A 230 -20.21 -5.78 -0.27
CA PRO A 230 -21.64 -5.67 -0.12
C PRO A 230 -22.07 -6.26 1.24
N PRO A 231 -22.77 -5.47 2.08
CA PRO A 231 -23.24 -5.98 3.36
C PRO A 231 -24.30 -7.06 3.12
N ARG A 232 -24.36 -8.02 4.04
CA ARG A 232 -25.38 -9.09 4.01
C ARG A 232 -26.75 -8.56 4.42
N ASP A 233 -26.78 -7.48 5.18
CA ASP A 233 -27.97 -6.78 5.66
C ASP A 233 -27.82 -5.27 5.52
N ALA A 234 -28.92 -4.54 5.64
CA ALA A 234 -28.98 -3.09 5.58
C ALA A 234 -28.77 -2.46 6.97
N ALA A 235 -27.75 -2.91 7.70
CA ALA A 235 -27.52 -2.50 9.09
C ALA A 235 -27.23 -1.00 9.27
N ASP A 236 -26.88 -0.27 8.21
CA ASP A 236 -26.58 1.15 8.26
C ASP A 236 -26.97 1.91 6.97
N GLN A 237 -26.95 3.25 7.04
CA GLN A 237 -27.34 4.11 5.91
C GLN A 237 -26.45 3.94 4.67
N GLY A 238 -25.14 3.72 4.85
CA GLY A 238 -24.23 3.48 3.73
C GLY A 238 -24.55 2.19 3.00
N ALA A 239 -24.99 1.16 3.73
CA ALA A 239 -25.44 -0.10 3.16
C ALA A 239 -26.75 0.04 2.37
N LEU A 240 -27.66 0.95 2.77
CA LEU A 240 -28.96 1.15 2.11
C LEU A 240 -28.81 1.47 0.62
N PHE A 241 -27.75 2.16 0.23
CA PHE A 241 -27.52 2.48 -1.18
C PHE A 241 -27.32 1.20 -2.01
N ILE A 242 -26.34 0.36 -1.63
CA ILE A 242 -25.98 -0.84 -2.41
C ILE A 242 -26.92 -2.02 -2.20
N THR A 243 -27.75 -1.99 -1.15
CA THR A 243 -28.79 -3.00 -0.90
C THR A 243 -30.17 -2.58 -1.43
N HIS A 244 -30.27 -1.41 -2.07
CA HIS A 244 -31.54 -0.87 -2.53
C HIS A 244 -32.29 -1.83 -3.47
N PRO A 245 -33.62 -2.05 -3.27
CA PRO A 245 -34.38 -3.02 -4.05
C PRO A 245 -34.32 -2.76 -5.57
N ALA A 246 -34.27 -1.51 -6.02
CA ALA A 246 -34.17 -1.17 -7.43
C ALA A 246 -32.84 -1.63 -8.05
N LEU A 247 -31.71 -1.52 -7.34
CA LEU A 247 -30.43 -2.07 -7.82
C LEU A 247 -30.46 -3.59 -7.88
N ARG A 248 -31.01 -4.25 -6.86
CA ARG A 248 -31.15 -5.72 -6.86
C ARG A 248 -32.07 -6.25 -7.97
N ALA A 249 -33.13 -5.52 -8.28
CA ALA A 249 -34.04 -5.87 -9.39
C ALA A 249 -33.38 -5.67 -10.76
N ARG A 250 -32.51 -4.66 -10.90
CA ARG A 250 -31.82 -4.30 -12.16
C ARG A 250 -30.58 -5.17 -12.40
N TYR A 251 -29.85 -5.51 -11.33
CA TYR A 251 -28.58 -6.23 -11.37
C TYR A 251 -28.66 -7.55 -10.59
N ASP A 252 -29.13 -8.58 -11.26
CA ASP A 252 -29.12 -9.96 -10.75
C ASP A 252 -27.70 -10.57 -10.82
N GLU A 253 -27.56 -11.86 -10.53
CA GLU A 253 -26.26 -12.57 -10.52
C GLU A 253 -25.54 -12.55 -11.89
N ARG A 254 -26.26 -12.32 -13.00
CA ARG A 254 -25.70 -12.23 -14.34
C ARG A 254 -25.23 -10.83 -14.71
N HIS A 255 -25.54 -9.87 -13.88
CA HIS A 255 -25.22 -8.45 -14.10
C HIS A 255 -24.48 -7.84 -12.91
N ARG A 256 -24.04 -8.67 -11.95
CA ARG A 256 -23.38 -8.20 -10.73
C ARG A 256 -22.15 -9.04 -10.38
N ILE A 257 -21.11 -8.37 -9.88
CA ILE A 257 -19.95 -8.96 -9.23
C ILE A 257 -19.89 -8.43 -7.81
N ASP A 258 -19.85 -9.33 -6.83
CA ASP A 258 -19.58 -9.00 -5.44
C ASP A 258 -18.12 -9.34 -5.14
N LEU A 259 -17.31 -8.33 -4.72
CA LEU A 259 -15.90 -8.48 -4.46
C LEU A 259 -15.55 -7.83 -3.12
N SER A 260 -14.62 -8.40 -2.38
CA SER A 260 -14.11 -7.76 -1.16
C SER A 260 -12.95 -6.84 -1.46
N SER A 261 -12.98 -5.63 -0.88
CA SER A 261 -11.93 -4.62 -1.02
C SER A 261 -10.56 -5.12 -0.56
N ARG A 262 -10.50 -6.07 0.36
CA ARG A 262 -9.24 -6.69 0.80
C ARG A 262 -8.41 -7.28 -0.34
N TYR A 263 -9.04 -7.59 -1.48
CA TYR A 263 -8.40 -8.14 -2.67
C TYR A 263 -7.95 -7.08 -3.68
N THR A 264 -8.38 -5.83 -3.50
CA THR A 264 -8.24 -4.78 -4.51
C THR A 264 -7.48 -3.54 -4.01
N MET A 265 -7.13 -3.51 -2.71
CA MET A 265 -6.46 -2.35 -2.09
C MET A 265 -4.95 -2.40 -2.23
N CYS A 266 -4.34 -3.58 -2.25
CA CYS A 266 -2.89 -3.76 -2.18
C CYS A 266 -2.34 -4.55 -3.37
N GLY A 267 -1.15 -4.16 -3.84
CA GLY A 267 -0.49 -4.76 -5.00
C GLY A 267 0.22 -6.11 -4.76
N GLY A 268 0.15 -6.65 -3.53
CA GLY A 268 0.88 -7.85 -3.14
C GLY A 268 0.07 -9.16 -3.32
N PRO A 269 0.17 -10.11 -2.36
CA PRO A 269 -0.52 -11.40 -2.45
C PRO A 269 -2.04 -11.28 -2.49
N ALA A 270 -2.61 -10.18 -1.96
CA ALA A 270 -4.02 -9.88 -2.08
C ALA A 270 -4.47 -9.72 -3.53
N LEU A 271 -3.65 -9.04 -4.35
CA LEU A 271 -3.96 -8.82 -5.75
C LEU A 271 -3.94 -10.13 -6.56
N VAL A 272 -3.02 -11.06 -6.29
CA VAL A 272 -3.02 -12.39 -6.92
C VAL A 272 -4.37 -13.07 -6.69
N GLN A 273 -4.83 -13.10 -5.42
CA GLN A 273 -6.12 -13.68 -5.06
C GLN A 273 -7.29 -12.90 -5.69
N GLY A 274 -7.18 -11.57 -5.76
CA GLY A 274 -8.18 -10.69 -6.36
C GLY A 274 -8.40 -10.96 -7.85
N LEU A 275 -7.32 -11.13 -8.61
CA LEU A 275 -7.36 -11.47 -10.03
C LEU A 275 -8.02 -12.83 -10.26
N ASP A 276 -7.69 -13.83 -9.43
CA ASP A 276 -8.32 -15.16 -9.51
C ASP A 276 -9.81 -15.11 -9.15
N ARG A 277 -10.19 -14.40 -8.07
CA ARG A 277 -11.59 -14.20 -7.68
C ARG A 277 -12.39 -13.49 -8.77
N LEU A 278 -11.82 -12.46 -9.38
CA LEU A 278 -12.46 -11.76 -10.48
C LEU A 278 -12.65 -12.68 -11.69
N ARG A 279 -11.65 -13.50 -12.02
CA ARG A 279 -11.74 -14.51 -13.11
C ARG A 279 -12.90 -15.49 -12.87
N GLU A 280 -13.06 -15.98 -11.63
CA GLU A 280 -14.17 -16.86 -11.25
C GLU A 280 -15.53 -16.14 -11.38
N ALA A 281 -15.60 -14.87 -10.94
CA ALA A 281 -16.81 -14.06 -10.98
C ALA A 281 -17.29 -13.69 -12.40
N LEU A 282 -16.45 -13.85 -13.43
CA LEU A 282 -16.87 -13.66 -14.83
C LEU A 282 -17.72 -14.82 -15.37
N THR A 283 -17.73 -16.00 -14.72
CA THR A 283 -18.41 -17.19 -15.22
C THR A 283 -19.92 -16.99 -15.43
N PRO A 284 -20.70 -16.45 -14.47
CA PRO A 284 -22.13 -16.23 -14.65
C PRO A 284 -22.47 -15.09 -15.62
N LEU A 285 -21.49 -14.25 -15.98
CA LEU A 285 -21.65 -13.11 -16.89
C LEU A 285 -21.52 -13.48 -18.39
N ARG A 286 -21.10 -14.68 -18.71
CA ARG A 286 -20.84 -15.19 -20.06
C ARG A 286 -22.10 -15.66 -20.77
#